data_4fdd229ab457454c3f8df8c03ae7bf2e
#
_entry.id   4fdd229ab457454c3f8df8c03ae7bf2e
#
_cell.length_a   1.000
_cell.length_b   1.000
_cell.length_c   1.000
_cell.angle_alpha   90.00
_cell.angle_beta   90.00
_cell.angle_gamma   90.00
#
_symmetry.space_group_name_H-M   'P 1'
#
loop_
_entity.id
_entity.type
_entity.pdbx_description
1 polymer ?
#
loop_
_entity_poly.entity_id
_entity_poly.type
_entity_poly.pdbx_seq_one_letter_code
_entity_poly.pdbx_strand_id
1 'polypeptide(L)'
;MANDTQPKLRDILTKKPFTRILPDGQYEHGEFWGDTPETAVNQDRLRKKIVTQEDFMRELDPAGHAINDKSLFPDIWRLNDEDNKWYIQEIPRYAFSFQQIILIKHLTHMCGNDIQFELSDKKVSDAARETFTAHRNGWANKNMEIAWYELVKSVKATGDGAFVGFMDKGSFGWKTLSFLNGDKLYPHYDLRTGRLDVFARTYNNYGEDGGITKRYIDVWDDKNYYRFVSDGEPTGAIDKAKHAILRMFNADGYRLEEELPHNFDSIPVAYKRDDNGPCWTFSQETIEHYELSFSNLAHNNHDFGLPIMYIKGEGSDVIESKDMSYASKIMFLPTDGEAGFLKKEDASNAYKAELDKLEESIYKQSFAVKTPELKSGDTPGVALKIMYSDAFEKALNDAHEYDGCLDKVIDIFNFGYGVEIGKQLDFKNTAIRHYIEPYIHLNVSELTQNLNTAVLGGFLSRQTASEKLPYSTPQEWDRIQQEKHDEQMHQLLIEDQRIEIQNEHAVEMQEELSEIQTEQQVEVIKAQNDAQNQDSEKDDEQKAKVSKKKKGSVATGRKPGRPNLFNTDKWGNRPNENNWKDYNASH
;
A
#
# COMPACT_ATOMS: atom_id res chain seq x y z
N MET A 1 20.75 -19.94 48.12
CA MET A 1 21.61 -19.70 46.99
C MET A 1 20.79 -20.06 45.75
N ALA A 2 20.09 -19.12 45.21
CA ALA A 2 19.41 -19.28 43.94
C ALA A 2 20.51 -19.26 42.86
N ASN A 3 20.69 -20.36 42.16
CA ASN A 3 21.49 -20.39 40.94
C ASN A 3 20.77 -19.49 39.92
N ASP A 4 21.20 -18.24 39.83
CA ASP A 4 20.92 -17.37 38.70
C ASP A 4 21.62 -17.95 37.47
N THR A 5 21.02 -18.96 36.88
CA THR A 5 21.36 -19.37 35.53
C THR A 5 20.69 -18.45 34.56
N GLN A 6 21.20 -17.21 34.47
CA GLN A 6 20.94 -16.42 33.24
C GLN A 6 21.36 -17.28 32.04
N PRO A 7 20.52 -17.42 31.03
CA PRO A 7 20.90 -18.17 29.84
C PRO A 7 22.20 -17.58 29.30
N LYS A 8 23.20 -18.42 29.08
CA LYS A 8 24.46 -17.96 28.52
C LYS A 8 24.17 -17.37 27.15
N LEU A 9 24.83 -16.28 26.82
CA LEU A 9 24.70 -15.63 25.52
C LEU A 9 24.73 -16.62 24.34
N ARG A 10 25.53 -17.66 24.43
CA ARG A 10 25.62 -18.75 23.45
C ARG A 10 24.31 -19.52 23.27
N ASP A 11 23.51 -19.69 24.32
CA ASP A 11 22.27 -20.46 24.30
C ASP A 11 21.13 -19.62 23.67
N ILE A 12 21.25 -18.29 23.70
CA ILE A 12 20.33 -17.36 23.08
C ILE A 12 20.51 -17.28 21.55
N LEU A 13 21.76 -17.42 21.08
CA LEU A 13 22.14 -17.28 19.68
C LEU A 13 21.88 -18.52 18.82
N THR A 14 20.98 -19.41 19.22
CA THR A 14 20.64 -20.65 18.50
C THR A 14 19.35 -20.48 17.70
N LYS A 15 19.41 -19.75 16.62
CA LYS A 15 18.27 -19.62 15.72
C LYS A 15 18.20 -20.81 14.77
N LYS A 16 16.98 -21.40 14.63
CA LYS A 16 16.75 -22.45 13.64
C LYS A 16 16.83 -21.84 12.23
N PRO A 17 17.69 -22.36 11.34
CA PRO A 17 17.82 -21.83 9.99
C PRO A 17 16.56 -22.06 9.17
N PHE A 18 16.37 -21.27 8.12
CA PHE A 18 15.36 -21.50 7.10
C PHE A 18 15.74 -22.70 6.24
N THR A 19 14.75 -23.44 5.75
CA THR A 19 14.98 -24.60 4.90
C THR A 19 14.09 -24.56 3.68
N ARG A 20 14.67 -24.81 2.51
CA ARG A 20 13.99 -24.90 1.24
C ARG A 20 14.08 -26.31 0.68
N ILE A 21 13.01 -26.84 0.09
CA ILE A 21 13.05 -28.10 -0.62
C ILE A 21 13.60 -27.82 -2.01
N LEU A 22 14.70 -28.49 -2.39
CA LEU A 22 15.23 -28.40 -3.75
C LEU A 22 14.59 -29.48 -4.60
N PRO A 23 14.17 -29.13 -5.82
CA PRO A 23 13.89 -30.13 -6.82
C PRO A 23 15.20 -30.75 -7.28
N ASP A 24 15.15 -32.02 -7.60
CA ASP A 24 16.18 -32.81 -8.31
C ASP A 24 17.63 -32.78 -7.78
N GLY A 25 17.82 -32.56 -6.47
CA GLY A 25 19.10 -32.92 -5.85
C GLY A 25 20.33 -32.23 -6.43
N GLN A 26 20.20 -31.04 -7.01
CA GLN A 26 21.38 -30.21 -7.34
C GLN A 26 21.98 -29.66 -6.06
N TYR A 27 22.90 -30.43 -5.48
CA TYR A 27 23.73 -29.97 -4.39
C TYR A 27 24.93 -29.26 -4.95
N GLU A 28 25.09 -28.01 -4.61
CA GLU A 28 26.31 -27.24 -4.87
C GLU A 28 27.53 -27.75 -4.11
N HIS A 29 27.41 -28.77 -3.24
CA HIS A 29 28.50 -29.17 -2.37
C HIS A 29 28.83 -30.64 -2.53
N GLY A 30 29.99 -30.86 -3.13
CA GLY A 30 30.63 -32.17 -3.34
C GLY A 30 31.01 -32.95 -2.09
N GLU A 31 30.49 -32.62 -0.92
CA GLU A 31 30.79 -33.35 0.33
C GLU A 31 30.06 -34.70 0.44
N PHE A 32 29.16 -35.00 -0.48
CA PHE A 32 28.37 -36.23 -0.51
C PHE A 32 28.87 -37.30 -1.48
N TRP A 33 29.93 -37.04 -2.20
CA TRP A 33 30.45 -37.95 -3.21
C TRP A 33 31.25 -39.13 -2.66
N GLY A 34 31.24 -39.34 -1.33
CA GLY A 34 31.78 -40.55 -0.70
C GLY A 34 30.88 -41.78 -0.77
N ASP A 35 29.58 -41.57 -1.03
CA ASP A 35 28.58 -42.64 -1.16
C ASP A 35 28.35 -43.00 -2.63
N THR A 36 27.85 -44.21 -2.88
CA THR A 36 27.55 -44.65 -4.23
C THR A 36 26.52 -43.70 -4.88
N PRO A 37 26.60 -43.42 -6.21
CA PRO A 37 25.71 -42.50 -6.88
C PRO A 37 24.21 -42.76 -6.64
N GLU A 38 23.81 -44.02 -6.43
CA GLU A 38 22.43 -44.41 -6.15
C GLU A 38 21.94 -44.04 -4.77
N THR A 39 22.81 -44.08 -3.75
CA THR A 39 22.47 -43.67 -2.39
C THR A 39 22.43 -42.15 -2.25
N ALA A 40 23.29 -41.45 -2.96
CA ALA A 40 23.29 -39.99 -3.01
C ALA A 40 21.98 -39.47 -3.60
N VAL A 41 21.56 -39.95 -4.77
CA VAL A 41 20.30 -39.53 -5.44
C VAL A 41 19.06 -39.78 -4.58
N ASN A 42 18.99 -40.86 -3.82
CA ASN A 42 17.82 -41.13 -2.97
C ASN A 42 17.80 -40.32 -1.68
N GLN A 43 18.97 -39.94 -1.14
CA GLN A 43 19.08 -39.08 0.03
C GLN A 43 18.80 -37.61 -0.34
N ASP A 44 19.18 -37.18 -1.54
CA ASP A 44 19.04 -35.82 -2.01
C ASP A 44 17.56 -35.42 -2.21
N ARG A 45 16.71 -36.35 -2.67
CA ARG A 45 15.26 -36.11 -2.83
C ARG A 45 14.52 -35.76 -1.55
N LEU A 46 15.07 -36.11 -0.38
CA LEU A 46 14.46 -35.89 0.92
C LEU A 46 15.10 -34.75 1.72
N ARG A 47 16.18 -34.16 1.24
CA ARG A 47 16.87 -33.08 1.95
C ARG A 47 16.30 -31.71 1.63
N LYS A 48 16.24 -30.88 2.65
CA LYS A 48 15.91 -29.48 2.53
C LYS A 48 17.20 -28.66 2.49
N LYS A 49 17.35 -27.81 1.48
CA LYS A 49 18.45 -26.84 1.43
C LYS A 49 18.32 -25.85 2.60
N ILE A 50 19.38 -25.64 3.34
CA ILE A 50 19.46 -24.58 4.33
C ILE A 50 19.71 -23.28 3.55
N VAL A 51 18.86 -22.29 3.74
CA VAL A 51 18.95 -20.97 3.11
C VAL A 51 19.21 -19.95 4.20
N THR A 52 20.03 -18.97 3.89
CA THR A 52 20.37 -17.88 4.80
C THR A 52 19.63 -16.60 4.43
N GLN A 53 19.60 -15.64 5.34
CA GLN A 53 19.01 -14.32 5.04
C GLN A 53 19.83 -13.54 4.01
N GLU A 54 21.14 -13.83 3.91
CA GLU A 54 22.02 -13.33 2.84
C GLU A 54 21.55 -13.82 1.46
N ASP A 55 21.07 -15.05 1.36
CA ASP A 55 20.51 -15.58 0.10
C ASP A 55 19.22 -14.82 -0.26
N PHE A 56 18.35 -14.55 0.71
CA PHE A 56 17.14 -13.76 0.48
C PHE A 56 17.44 -12.34 0.00
N MET A 57 18.48 -11.71 0.54
CA MET A 57 18.92 -10.38 0.07
C MET A 57 19.47 -10.44 -1.35
N ARG A 58 20.19 -11.51 -1.72
CA ARG A 58 20.65 -11.72 -3.11
C ARG A 58 19.49 -11.95 -4.07
N GLU A 59 18.47 -12.70 -3.65
CA GLU A 59 17.26 -12.91 -4.44
C GLU A 59 16.43 -11.63 -4.62
N LEU A 60 16.45 -10.72 -3.64
CA LEU A 60 15.73 -9.45 -3.71
C LEU A 60 16.40 -8.43 -4.64
N ASP A 61 17.72 -8.49 -4.78
CA ASP A 61 18.50 -7.64 -5.69
C ASP A 61 18.76 -8.36 -7.01
N PRO A 62 18.21 -7.89 -8.14
CA PRO A 62 18.45 -8.49 -9.44
C PRO A 62 19.92 -8.65 -9.80
N ALA A 63 20.80 -7.76 -9.31
CA ALA A 63 22.23 -7.87 -9.53
C ALA A 63 22.85 -9.10 -8.84
N GLY A 64 22.24 -9.58 -7.76
CA GLY A 64 22.64 -10.75 -6.99
C GLY A 64 22.09 -12.08 -7.50
N HIS A 65 21.23 -12.09 -8.53
CA HIS A 65 20.58 -13.30 -9.03
C HIS A 65 21.58 -14.30 -9.60
N ALA A 66 21.27 -15.58 -9.49
CA ALA A 66 22.12 -16.68 -9.94
C ALA A 66 22.50 -16.59 -11.41
N ILE A 67 21.62 -16.06 -12.28
CA ILE A 67 21.88 -15.89 -13.71
C ILE A 67 23.09 -14.97 -13.99
N ASN A 68 23.39 -14.03 -13.08
CA ASN A 68 24.52 -13.12 -13.20
C ASN A 68 25.85 -13.72 -12.71
N ASP A 69 25.80 -14.89 -12.05
CA ASP A 69 27.00 -15.58 -11.61
C ASP A 69 27.67 -16.30 -12.78
N LYS A 70 28.81 -15.76 -13.23
CA LYS A 70 29.61 -16.35 -14.31
C LYS A 70 30.20 -17.73 -13.97
N SER A 71 30.21 -18.11 -12.70
CA SER A 71 30.65 -19.46 -12.30
C SER A 71 29.58 -20.51 -12.57
N LEU A 72 28.31 -20.15 -12.42
CA LEU A 72 27.14 -21.01 -12.72
C LEU A 72 26.77 -20.95 -14.21
N PHE A 73 26.84 -19.78 -14.81
CA PHE A 73 26.51 -19.52 -16.20
C PHE A 73 27.70 -18.88 -16.92
N PRO A 74 28.73 -19.70 -17.31
CA PRO A 74 29.95 -19.18 -17.92
C PRO A 74 29.71 -18.59 -19.32
N ASP A 75 30.52 -17.62 -19.69
CA ASP A 75 30.55 -17.09 -21.03
C ASP A 75 31.11 -18.15 -22.01
N ILE A 76 30.79 -18.04 -23.29
CA ILE A 76 31.13 -19.04 -24.31
C ILE A 76 32.49 -18.70 -24.92
N TRP A 77 33.38 -19.70 -24.99
CA TRP A 77 34.61 -19.57 -25.75
C TRP A 77 34.33 -19.85 -27.24
N ARG A 78 34.67 -18.90 -28.09
CA ARG A 78 34.59 -19.05 -29.53
C ARG A 78 35.97 -18.89 -30.17
N LEU A 79 36.21 -19.66 -31.23
CA LEU A 79 37.40 -19.51 -32.06
C LEU A 79 37.09 -18.48 -33.15
N ASN A 80 37.92 -17.48 -33.28
CA ASN A 80 37.88 -16.58 -34.42
C ASN A 80 38.57 -17.24 -35.61
N ASP A 81 37.84 -17.49 -36.69
CA ASP A 81 38.31 -18.18 -37.86
C ASP A 81 39.40 -17.36 -38.61
N GLU A 82 39.38 -16.02 -38.52
CA GLU A 82 40.35 -15.15 -39.19
C GLU A 82 41.73 -15.20 -38.54
N ASP A 83 41.79 -15.11 -37.20
CA ASP A 83 43.04 -15.01 -36.43
C ASP A 83 43.42 -16.34 -35.75
N ASN A 84 42.57 -17.35 -35.85
CA ASN A 84 42.69 -18.65 -35.13
C ASN A 84 42.94 -18.47 -33.61
N LYS A 85 42.31 -17.42 -33.02
CA LYS A 85 42.42 -17.08 -31.62
C LYS A 85 41.11 -17.31 -30.92
N TRP A 86 41.19 -17.83 -29.72
CA TRP A 86 40.02 -17.96 -28.82
C TRP A 86 39.69 -16.61 -28.23
N TYR A 87 38.41 -16.25 -28.28
CA TYR A 87 37.84 -15.09 -27.57
C TYR A 87 36.64 -15.51 -26.72
N ILE A 88 36.34 -14.73 -25.70
CA ILE A 88 35.19 -14.93 -24.85
C ILE A 88 34.02 -14.12 -25.41
N GLN A 89 32.98 -14.81 -25.80
CA GLN A 89 31.70 -14.16 -26.12
C GLN A 89 30.86 -14.09 -24.87
N GLU A 90 30.54 -12.88 -24.41
CA GLU A 90 29.63 -12.68 -23.33
C GLU A 90 28.21 -13.05 -23.76
N ILE A 91 27.54 -13.90 -22.95
CA ILE A 91 26.13 -14.25 -23.17
C ILE A 91 25.23 -13.22 -22.53
N PRO A 92 24.07 -12.87 -23.14
CA PRO A 92 23.08 -12.00 -22.52
C PRO A 92 22.54 -12.65 -21.24
N ARG A 93 22.52 -11.90 -20.15
CA ARG A 93 21.96 -12.32 -18.85
C ARG A 93 20.92 -11.31 -18.45
N TYR A 94 19.70 -11.78 -18.17
CA TYR A 94 18.59 -10.93 -17.78
C TYR A 94 18.05 -11.39 -16.45
N ALA A 95 18.20 -10.55 -15.44
CA ALA A 95 17.57 -10.69 -14.14
C ALA A 95 16.33 -9.80 -14.04
N PHE A 96 15.28 -10.28 -13.41
CA PHE A 96 14.00 -9.60 -13.30
C PHE A 96 13.64 -9.33 -11.84
N SER A 97 13.00 -8.21 -11.55
CA SER A 97 12.60 -7.81 -10.20
C SER A 97 11.28 -8.45 -9.74
N PHE A 98 11.01 -9.72 -10.05
CA PHE A 98 9.78 -10.39 -9.64
C PHE A 98 9.61 -10.41 -8.13
N GLN A 99 10.68 -10.65 -7.37
CA GLN A 99 10.67 -10.68 -5.92
C GLN A 99 10.20 -9.35 -5.33
N GLN A 100 10.69 -8.23 -5.87
CA GLN A 100 10.27 -6.89 -5.46
C GLN A 100 8.80 -6.64 -5.78
N ILE A 101 8.34 -7.07 -6.97
CA ILE A 101 6.94 -6.94 -7.39
C ILE A 101 6.03 -7.74 -6.45
N ILE A 102 6.38 -8.99 -6.15
CA ILE A 102 5.64 -9.86 -5.24
C ILE A 102 5.57 -9.22 -3.85
N LEU A 103 6.72 -8.77 -3.32
CA LEU A 103 6.79 -8.11 -2.02
C LEU A 103 5.86 -6.90 -1.94
N ILE A 104 5.92 -6.00 -2.93
CA ILE A 104 5.07 -4.81 -2.97
C ILE A 104 3.59 -5.19 -2.99
N LYS A 105 3.21 -6.18 -3.79
CA LYS A 105 1.81 -6.63 -3.87
C LYS A 105 1.31 -7.23 -2.56
N HIS A 106 2.11 -8.08 -1.90
CA HIS A 106 1.77 -8.62 -0.58
C HIS A 106 1.61 -7.51 0.47
N LEU A 107 2.53 -6.54 0.48
CA LEU A 107 2.45 -5.39 1.39
C LEU A 107 1.23 -4.53 1.11
N THR A 108 0.90 -4.30 -0.16
CA THR A 108 -0.29 -3.52 -0.54
C THR A 108 -1.56 -4.19 -0.02
N HIS A 109 -1.69 -5.52 -0.16
CA HIS A 109 -2.87 -6.23 0.33
C HIS A 109 -2.94 -6.32 1.85
N MET A 110 -1.80 -6.45 2.53
CA MET A 110 -1.73 -6.61 3.98
C MET A 110 -1.80 -5.29 4.76
N CYS A 111 -1.15 -4.24 4.24
CA CYS A 111 -0.96 -2.95 4.92
C CYS A 111 -1.52 -1.76 4.12
N GLY A 112 -2.37 -2.01 3.12
CA GLY A 112 -2.95 -0.93 2.32
C GLY A 112 -4.10 -0.20 3.01
N ASN A 113 -4.70 -0.82 4.02
CA ASN A 113 -5.64 -0.20 4.94
C ASN A 113 -4.98 -0.04 6.31
N ASP A 114 -5.35 1.01 7.03
CA ASP A 114 -4.94 1.20 8.42
C ASP A 114 -5.54 0.10 9.31
N ILE A 115 -4.87 -0.23 10.41
CA ILE A 115 -5.37 -1.17 11.41
C ILE A 115 -6.66 -0.60 12.00
N GLN A 116 -7.71 -1.41 11.99
CA GLN A 116 -9.01 -1.02 12.50
C GLN A 116 -9.12 -1.31 14.00
N PHE A 117 -9.56 -0.30 14.75
CA PHE A 117 -9.85 -0.42 16.18
C PHE A 117 -11.34 -0.16 16.43
N GLU A 118 -12.00 -1.05 17.14
CA GLU A 118 -13.43 -0.97 17.44
C GLU A 118 -13.70 -1.16 18.93
N LEU A 119 -14.72 -0.48 19.43
CA LEU A 119 -15.28 -0.72 20.77
C LEU A 119 -16.33 -1.82 20.70
N SER A 120 -16.09 -2.94 21.38
CA SER A 120 -16.94 -4.16 21.30
C SER A 120 -18.32 -4.00 21.91
N ASP A 121 -18.52 -3.09 22.86
CA ASP A 121 -19.75 -3.02 23.65
C ASP A 121 -20.66 -1.89 23.22
N LYS A 122 -21.95 -2.21 23.11
CA LYS A 122 -23.01 -1.21 22.86
C LYS A 122 -23.20 -0.23 24.03
N LYS A 123 -22.75 -0.59 25.24
CA LYS A 123 -22.78 0.26 26.44
C LYS A 123 -21.34 0.53 26.90
N VAL A 124 -20.67 1.37 26.19
CA VAL A 124 -19.29 1.75 26.51
C VAL A 124 -19.31 2.81 27.61
N SER A 125 -18.48 2.61 28.66
CA SER A 125 -18.26 3.62 29.70
C SER A 125 -17.51 4.83 29.11
N ASP A 126 -17.70 6.00 29.70
CA ASP A 126 -16.99 7.22 29.28
C ASP A 126 -15.47 7.05 29.41
N ALA A 127 -15.01 6.33 30.45
CA ALA A 127 -13.59 6.00 30.62
C ALA A 127 -13.04 5.14 29.47
N ALA A 128 -13.82 4.17 28.96
CA ALA A 128 -13.40 3.35 27.82
C ALA A 128 -13.34 4.16 26.52
N ARG A 129 -14.25 5.11 26.31
CA ARG A 129 -14.21 6.04 25.18
C ARG A 129 -13.00 6.96 25.25
N GLU A 130 -12.67 7.45 26.45
CA GLU A 130 -11.49 8.27 26.66
C GLU A 130 -10.19 7.49 26.41
N THR A 131 -10.12 6.24 26.85
CA THR A 131 -8.99 5.33 26.57
C THR A 131 -8.86 5.07 25.06
N PHE A 132 -9.96 4.78 24.38
CA PHE A 132 -9.98 4.58 22.94
C PHE A 132 -9.51 5.80 22.15
N THR A 133 -9.99 6.99 22.54
CA THR A 133 -9.58 8.25 21.90
C THR A 133 -8.11 8.54 22.14
N ALA A 134 -7.62 8.33 23.37
CA ALA A 134 -6.20 8.50 23.69
C ALA A 134 -5.31 7.54 22.89
N HIS A 135 -5.72 6.27 22.77
CA HIS A 135 -5.02 5.29 21.98
C HIS A 135 -4.94 5.69 20.49
N ARG A 136 -6.08 6.01 19.85
CA ARG A 136 -6.12 6.41 18.44
C ARG A 136 -5.23 7.62 18.15
N ASN A 137 -5.32 8.64 19.00
CA ASN A 137 -4.50 9.84 18.85
C ASN A 137 -3.01 9.53 19.02
N GLY A 138 -2.66 8.70 20.02
CA GLY A 138 -1.29 8.27 20.26
C GLY A 138 -0.75 7.42 19.11
N TRP A 139 -1.54 6.47 18.61
CA TRP A 139 -1.20 5.60 17.49
C TRP A 139 -0.82 6.41 16.26
N ALA A 140 -1.65 7.39 15.89
CA ALA A 140 -1.38 8.30 14.78
C ALA A 140 -0.16 9.20 15.04
N ASN A 141 -0.07 9.83 16.23
CA ASN A 141 1.02 10.74 16.56
C ASN A 141 2.40 10.06 16.62
N LYS A 142 2.44 8.79 16.98
CA LYS A 142 3.68 8.00 17.03
C LYS A 142 3.97 7.25 15.73
N ASN A 143 3.17 7.44 14.69
CA ASN A 143 3.31 6.78 13.38
C ASN A 143 3.35 5.25 13.48
N MET A 144 2.47 4.66 14.28
CA MET A 144 2.47 3.22 14.54
C MET A 144 2.08 2.39 13.30
N GLU A 145 1.32 2.96 12.36
CA GLU A 145 1.04 2.33 11.06
C GLU A 145 2.33 2.12 10.24
N ILE A 146 3.25 3.09 10.29
CA ILE A 146 4.56 2.95 9.64
C ILE A 146 5.38 1.85 10.34
N ALA A 147 5.36 1.80 11.67
CA ALA A 147 6.04 0.76 12.43
C ALA A 147 5.53 -0.65 12.06
N TRP A 148 4.21 -0.79 11.92
CA TRP A 148 3.57 -2.03 11.48
C TRP A 148 3.98 -2.40 10.06
N TYR A 149 3.89 -1.44 9.13
CA TYR A 149 4.32 -1.65 7.75
C TYR A 149 5.79 -2.12 7.65
N GLU A 150 6.70 -1.47 8.37
CA GLU A 150 8.12 -1.84 8.40
C GLU A 150 8.34 -3.24 8.97
N LEU A 151 7.61 -3.62 10.02
CA LEU A 151 7.66 -4.95 10.59
C LEU A 151 7.19 -6.01 9.59
N VAL A 152 6.02 -5.82 8.97
CA VAL A 152 5.49 -6.75 7.97
C VAL A 152 6.42 -6.86 6.77
N LYS A 153 6.95 -5.71 6.28
CA LYS A 153 7.93 -5.68 5.19
C LYS A 153 9.17 -6.50 5.53
N SER A 154 9.68 -6.35 6.75
CA SER A 154 10.86 -7.10 7.21
C SER A 154 10.62 -8.60 7.15
N VAL A 155 9.49 -9.07 7.71
CA VAL A 155 9.15 -10.50 7.71
C VAL A 155 8.93 -11.03 6.30
N LYS A 156 8.20 -10.29 5.46
CA LYS A 156 7.92 -10.69 4.08
C LYS A 156 9.15 -10.68 3.17
N ALA A 157 10.17 -9.88 3.49
CA ALA A 157 11.40 -9.76 2.70
C ALA A 157 12.52 -10.70 3.18
N THR A 158 12.68 -10.90 4.48
CA THR A 158 13.82 -11.64 5.04
C THR A 158 13.42 -12.80 5.95
N GLY A 159 12.12 -13.10 6.00
CA GLY A 159 11.58 -14.21 6.78
C GLY A 159 11.43 -13.89 8.27
N ASP A 160 11.99 -12.82 8.80
CA ASP A 160 11.73 -12.38 10.17
C ASP A 160 11.90 -10.87 10.36
N GLY A 161 11.35 -10.38 11.47
CA GLY A 161 11.44 -8.99 11.89
C GLY A 161 11.00 -8.84 13.34
N ALA A 162 11.39 -7.74 13.96
CA ALA A 162 11.00 -7.41 15.31
C ALA A 162 10.69 -5.92 15.45
N PHE A 163 9.60 -5.62 16.15
CA PHE A 163 9.30 -4.29 16.66
C PHE A 163 9.86 -4.18 18.08
N VAL A 164 10.51 -3.08 18.41
CA VAL A 164 11.04 -2.81 19.75
C VAL A 164 10.56 -1.44 20.20
N GLY A 165 9.84 -1.42 21.34
CA GLY A 165 9.48 -0.20 22.04
C GLY A 165 10.55 0.21 23.04
N PHE A 166 10.77 1.49 23.24
CA PHE A 166 11.69 2.03 24.24
C PHE A 166 11.18 3.37 24.80
N MET A 167 11.70 3.73 25.97
CA MET A 167 11.45 5.03 26.59
C MET A 167 12.71 5.88 26.47
N ASP A 168 12.61 7.07 25.84
CA ASP A 168 13.69 8.06 25.81
C ASP A 168 13.21 9.35 26.46
N LYS A 169 13.86 9.73 27.57
CA LYS A 169 13.54 10.98 28.31
C LYS A 169 12.05 11.14 28.66
N GLY A 170 11.39 10.02 28.92
CA GLY A 170 9.95 9.99 29.26
C GLY A 170 9.00 9.98 28.07
N SER A 171 9.51 9.97 26.85
CA SER A 171 8.71 9.80 25.63
C SER A 171 8.84 8.40 25.09
N PHE A 172 7.72 7.81 24.65
CA PHE A 172 7.69 6.52 23.96
C PHE A 172 8.25 6.66 22.55
N GLY A 173 9.17 5.77 22.20
CA GLY A 173 9.72 5.60 20.87
C GLY A 173 9.69 4.14 20.45
N TRP A 174 9.87 3.91 19.17
CA TRP A 174 9.96 2.57 18.61
C TRP A 174 11.02 2.48 17.52
N LYS A 175 11.44 1.27 17.22
CA LYS A 175 12.25 0.95 16.04
C LYS A 175 11.93 -0.45 15.54
N THR A 176 12.10 -0.67 14.25
CA THR A 176 12.00 -1.99 13.64
C THR A 176 13.40 -2.56 13.43
N LEU A 177 13.61 -3.80 13.87
CA LEU A 177 14.82 -4.57 13.69
C LEU A 177 14.62 -5.58 12.57
N SER A 178 15.53 -5.60 11.61
CA SER A 178 15.41 -6.43 10.42
C SER A 178 16.76 -6.73 9.80
N PHE A 179 16.86 -7.86 9.11
CA PHE A 179 18.02 -8.16 8.29
C PHE A 179 18.22 -7.16 7.15
N LEU A 180 17.14 -6.50 6.68
CA LEU A 180 17.22 -5.38 5.73
C LEU A 180 18.08 -4.22 6.25
N ASN A 181 18.11 -4.04 7.58
CA ASN A 181 18.91 -3.03 8.27
C ASN A 181 20.26 -3.57 8.79
N GLY A 182 20.58 -4.81 8.49
CA GLY A 182 21.80 -5.47 8.95
C GLY A 182 21.68 -6.15 10.33
N ASP A 183 20.47 -6.22 10.90
CA ASP A 183 20.25 -6.88 12.18
C ASP A 183 20.01 -8.39 12.00
N LYS A 184 20.69 -9.22 12.78
CA LYS A 184 20.38 -10.66 12.91
C LYS A 184 19.67 -10.89 14.23
N LEU A 185 18.48 -11.50 14.18
CA LEU A 185 17.55 -11.61 15.30
C LEU A 185 17.56 -13.00 15.90
N TYR A 186 17.54 -13.08 17.24
CA TYR A 186 17.62 -14.33 18.00
C TYR A 186 16.59 -14.33 19.14
N PRO A 187 15.36 -14.81 18.90
CA PRO A 187 14.36 -14.98 19.93
C PRO A 187 14.62 -16.25 20.73
N HIS A 188 14.43 -16.19 22.04
CA HIS A 188 14.40 -17.34 22.92
C HIS A 188 13.06 -17.44 23.63
N TYR A 189 12.41 -18.60 23.51
CA TYR A 189 11.09 -18.85 24.08
C TYR A 189 11.19 -19.87 25.20
N ASP A 190 10.46 -19.62 26.30
CA ASP A 190 10.21 -20.64 27.30
C ASP A 190 9.42 -21.80 26.68
N LEU A 191 10.02 -22.97 26.63
CA LEU A 191 9.45 -24.17 26.02
C LEU A 191 8.12 -24.61 26.65
N ARG A 192 7.84 -24.23 27.90
CA ARG A 192 6.63 -24.61 28.63
C ARG A 192 5.48 -23.66 28.32
N THR A 193 5.76 -22.38 28.23
CA THR A 193 4.73 -21.34 28.09
C THR A 193 4.63 -20.79 26.68
N GLY A 194 5.63 -21.02 25.82
CA GLY A 194 5.73 -20.42 24.50
C GLY A 194 5.93 -18.89 24.53
N ARG A 195 6.24 -18.34 25.72
CA ARG A 195 6.45 -16.92 25.90
C ARG A 195 7.88 -16.53 25.58
N LEU A 196 8.08 -15.38 24.95
CA LEU A 196 9.42 -14.81 24.73
C LEU A 196 9.99 -14.41 26.09
N ASP A 197 11.10 -15.03 26.51
CA ASP A 197 11.79 -14.78 27.79
C ASP A 197 13.09 -14.02 27.61
N VAL A 198 13.75 -14.14 26.46
CA VAL A 198 14.92 -13.34 26.08
C VAL A 198 14.89 -13.08 24.58
N PHE A 199 15.31 -11.89 24.20
CA PHE A 199 15.50 -11.53 22.80
C PHE A 199 16.86 -10.91 22.60
N ALA A 200 17.59 -11.33 21.55
CA ALA A 200 18.86 -10.73 21.20
C ALA A 200 18.90 -10.33 19.73
N ARG A 201 19.68 -9.28 19.43
CA ARG A 201 20.07 -8.93 18.07
C ARG A 201 21.57 -8.75 17.96
N THR A 202 22.11 -9.06 16.80
CA THR A 202 23.51 -8.75 16.47
C THR A 202 23.53 -7.80 15.27
N TYR A 203 24.44 -6.84 15.32
CA TYR A 203 24.67 -5.90 14.23
C TYR A 203 26.11 -5.41 14.22
N ASN A 204 26.54 -4.91 13.07
CA ASN A 204 27.90 -4.43 12.86
C ASN A 204 27.92 -2.90 12.70
N ASN A 205 28.98 -2.28 13.19
CA ASN A 205 29.33 -0.91 12.84
C ASN A 205 30.49 -0.95 11.83
N TYR A 206 30.36 -0.18 10.75
CA TYR A 206 31.33 -0.11 9.67
C TYR A 206 32.12 1.18 9.76
N GLY A 207 33.42 1.13 9.46
CA GLY A 207 34.27 2.30 9.31
C GLY A 207 34.12 2.95 7.93
N GLU A 208 34.81 4.05 7.72
CA GLU A 208 34.81 4.80 6.45
C GLU A 208 35.37 3.95 5.28
N ASP A 209 36.20 2.98 5.57
CA ASP A 209 36.77 2.01 4.65
C ASP A 209 35.85 0.82 4.32
N GLY A 210 34.63 0.79 4.91
CA GLY A 210 33.68 -0.31 4.79
C GLY A 210 34.03 -1.56 5.61
N GLY A 211 35.14 -1.54 6.38
CA GLY A 211 35.51 -2.62 7.29
C GLY A 211 34.67 -2.59 8.57
N ILE A 212 34.45 -3.77 9.18
CA ILE A 212 33.75 -3.88 10.47
C ILE A 212 34.65 -3.36 11.57
N THR A 213 34.25 -2.24 12.20
CA THR A 213 34.99 -1.64 13.32
C THR A 213 34.58 -2.23 14.67
N LYS A 214 33.29 -2.46 14.86
CA LYS A 214 32.73 -3.04 16.07
C LYS A 214 31.56 -3.95 15.75
N ARG A 215 31.40 -5.00 16.56
CA ARG A 215 30.22 -5.87 16.56
C ARG A 215 29.48 -5.69 17.86
N TYR A 216 28.17 -5.54 17.76
CA TYR A 216 27.29 -5.34 18.90
C TYR A 216 26.32 -6.51 19.05
N ILE A 217 26.00 -6.82 20.30
CA ILE A 217 24.90 -7.71 20.66
C ILE A 217 24.05 -6.96 21.68
N ASP A 218 22.82 -6.65 21.31
CA ASP A 218 21.82 -6.12 22.23
C ASP A 218 20.93 -7.27 22.72
N VAL A 219 20.65 -7.33 24.01
CA VAL A 219 19.85 -8.37 24.65
C VAL A 219 18.78 -7.72 25.52
N TRP A 220 17.57 -8.19 25.43
CA TRP A 220 16.45 -7.83 26.30
C TRP A 220 16.00 -9.06 27.07
N ASP A 221 15.92 -8.94 28.38
CA ASP A 221 15.24 -9.88 29.26
C ASP A 221 13.96 -9.27 29.85
N ASP A 222 13.33 -9.90 30.82
CA ASP A 222 12.11 -9.41 31.45
C ASP A 222 12.23 -8.02 32.10
N LYS A 223 13.42 -7.53 32.41
CA LYS A 223 13.67 -6.31 33.20
C LYS A 223 14.64 -5.35 32.58
N ASN A 224 15.70 -5.89 31.97
CA ASN A 224 16.85 -5.12 31.56
C ASN A 224 17.14 -5.25 30.07
N TYR A 225 17.79 -4.22 29.57
CA TYR A 225 18.45 -4.18 28.29
C TYR A 225 19.96 -4.21 28.53
N TYR A 226 20.66 -5.04 27.79
CA TYR A 226 22.10 -5.18 27.83
C TYR A 226 22.68 -4.92 26.44
N ARG A 227 23.80 -4.22 26.39
CA ARG A 227 24.61 -4.07 25.20
C ARG A 227 25.97 -4.68 25.40
N PHE A 228 26.34 -5.60 24.55
CA PHE A 228 27.68 -6.19 24.48
C PHE A 228 28.38 -5.69 23.23
N VAL A 229 29.67 -5.42 23.33
CA VAL A 229 30.52 -4.97 22.23
C VAL A 229 31.75 -5.86 22.09
N SER A 230 32.11 -6.16 20.85
CA SER A 230 33.37 -6.77 20.46
C SER A 230 34.08 -5.89 19.46
N ASP A 231 35.39 -5.74 19.59
CA ASP A 231 36.19 -5.03 18.59
C ASP A 231 36.12 -5.78 17.25
N GLY A 232 36.16 -5.03 16.13
CA GLY A 232 36.07 -5.58 14.78
C GLY A 232 37.14 -6.65 14.46
N GLU A 233 37.05 -7.24 13.28
CA GLU A 233 38.06 -8.22 12.87
C GLU A 233 39.44 -7.59 12.75
N PRO A 234 40.48 -8.25 13.31
CA PRO A 234 41.84 -7.74 13.24
C PRO A 234 42.34 -7.72 11.79
N THR A 235 42.78 -6.56 11.34
CA THR A 235 43.30 -6.35 9.99
C THR A 235 44.74 -6.87 9.79
N GLY A 236 45.47 -7.17 10.86
CA GLY A 236 46.86 -7.65 10.85
C GLY A 236 47.08 -8.98 11.52
N ALA A 237 48.15 -9.69 11.17
CA ALA A 237 48.50 -10.99 11.78
C ALA A 237 48.77 -10.92 13.30
N ILE A 238 49.33 -9.79 13.76
CA ILE A 238 49.59 -9.52 15.18
C ILE A 238 48.30 -9.31 15.96
N ASP A 239 47.35 -8.58 15.33
CA ASP A 239 46.05 -8.33 15.94
C ASP A 239 45.20 -9.59 15.97
N LYS A 240 45.30 -10.46 14.96
CA LYS A 240 44.63 -11.78 14.95
C LYS A 240 45.14 -12.66 16.12
N ALA A 241 46.45 -12.65 16.41
CA ALA A 241 46.99 -13.38 17.55
C ALA A 241 46.50 -12.81 18.90
N LYS A 242 46.47 -11.49 19.06
CA LYS A 242 45.89 -10.83 20.25
C LYS A 242 44.43 -11.15 20.46
N HIS A 243 43.63 -11.09 19.38
CA HIS A 243 42.21 -11.45 19.42
C HIS A 243 42.01 -12.95 19.73
N ALA A 244 42.83 -13.83 19.20
CA ALA A 244 42.80 -15.27 19.55
C ALA A 244 43.10 -15.50 21.04
N ILE A 245 44.05 -14.77 21.59
CA ILE A 245 44.40 -14.83 23.02
C ILE A 245 43.27 -14.23 23.87
N LEU A 246 42.69 -13.09 23.50
CA LEU A 246 41.55 -12.50 24.20
C LEU A 246 40.31 -13.39 24.16
N ARG A 247 40.05 -14.08 23.04
CA ARG A 247 39.00 -15.11 22.94
C ARG A 247 39.24 -16.33 23.81
N MET A 248 40.49 -16.68 24.10
CA MET A 248 40.83 -17.76 25.06
C MET A 248 40.48 -17.39 26.50
N PHE A 249 40.59 -16.12 26.87
CA PHE A 249 40.30 -15.63 28.23
C PHE A 249 38.85 -15.17 28.43
N ASN A 250 38.21 -14.58 27.40
CA ASN A 250 36.78 -14.27 27.38
C ASN A 250 36.11 -15.26 26.45
N ALA A 251 35.33 -16.19 26.96
CA ALA A 251 34.75 -17.30 26.19
C ALA A 251 34.02 -16.91 24.91
N ASP A 252 33.54 -15.66 24.78
CA ASP A 252 32.75 -15.17 23.64
C ASP A 252 33.34 -13.92 22.94
N GLY A 253 34.42 -13.32 23.46
CA GLY A 253 35.06 -12.12 22.88
C GLY A 253 34.24 -10.83 22.96
N TYR A 254 33.14 -10.84 23.71
CA TYR A 254 32.28 -9.69 23.95
C TYR A 254 32.41 -9.19 25.38
N ARG A 255 32.36 -7.87 25.56
CA ARG A 255 32.33 -7.22 26.87
C ARG A 255 31.00 -6.48 27.04
N LEU A 256 30.48 -6.46 28.25
CA LEU A 256 29.32 -5.65 28.59
C LEU A 256 29.69 -4.16 28.49
N GLU A 257 28.99 -3.40 27.68
CA GLU A 257 29.15 -1.95 27.51
C GLU A 257 28.10 -1.19 28.31
N GLU A 258 26.83 -1.67 28.29
CA GLU A 258 25.70 -0.97 28.90
C GLU A 258 24.71 -1.95 29.51
N GLU A 259 24.15 -1.61 30.66
CA GLU A 259 23.04 -2.31 31.31
C GLU A 259 22.03 -1.28 31.82
N LEU A 260 20.82 -1.33 31.32
CA LEU A 260 19.75 -0.39 31.65
C LEU A 260 18.43 -1.12 31.89
N PRO A 261 17.62 -0.71 32.89
CA PRO A 261 16.26 -1.19 32.99
C PRO A 261 15.41 -0.61 31.83
N HIS A 262 14.67 -1.46 31.12
CA HIS A 262 13.84 -1.00 30.03
C HIS A 262 12.48 -0.40 30.49
N ASN A 263 12.10 -0.62 31.77
CA ASN A 263 10.91 -0.07 32.43
C ASN A 263 9.56 -0.47 31.80
N PHE A 264 9.49 -1.57 31.09
CA PHE A 264 8.26 -2.19 30.62
C PHE A 264 7.89 -3.39 31.51
N ASP A 265 6.58 -3.73 31.57
CA ASP A 265 6.08 -4.87 32.35
C ASP A 265 6.54 -6.24 31.81
N SER A 266 6.94 -6.29 30.56
CA SER A 266 7.46 -7.47 29.87
C SER A 266 8.47 -7.03 28.82
N ILE A 267 9.16 -7.98 28.21
CA ILE A 267 10.12 -7.70 27.13
C ILE A 267 9.44 -6.81 26.05
N PRO A 268 9.97 -5.58 25.78
CA PRO A 268 9.35 -4.63 24.85
C PRO A 268 9.65 -4.97 23.39
N VAL A 269 9.54 -6.25 23.03
CA VAL A 269 9.85 -6.76 21.70
C VAL A 269 8.69 -7.61 21.21
N ALA A 270 8.17 -7.27 20.03
CA ALA A 270 7.25 -8.10 19.27
C ALA A 270 8.01 -8.68 18.08
N TYR A 271 8.30 -9.97 18.14
CA TYR A 271 9.02 -10.71 17.09
C TYR A 271 8.07 -11.57 16.28
N LYS A 272 8.23 -11.53 14.97
CA LYS A 272 7.51 -12.40 14.03
C LYS A 272 8.52 -13.08 13.10
N ARG A 273 8.30 -14.38 12.85
CA ARG A 273 9.01 -15.16 11.85
C ARG A 273 8.02 -15.88 10.96
N ASP A 274 8.29 -15.92 9.68
CA ASP A 274 7.69 -16.85 8.72
C ASP A 274 8.68 -18.01 8.51
N ASP A 275 8.24 -19.24 8.83
CA ASP A 275 9.10 -20.42 8.73
C ASP A 275 9.45 -20.79 7.28
N ASN A 276 8.67 -20.31 6.32
CA ASN A 276 8.92 -20.52 4.89
C ASN A 276 9.92 -19.51 4.31
N GLY A 277 10.31 -18.49 5.07
CA GLY A 277 11.17 -17.41 4.60
C GLY A 277 10.36 -16.29 3.90
N PRO A 278 10.93 -15.61 2.89
CA PRO A 278 10.28 -14.49 2.22
C PRO A 278 9.06 -14.90 1.38
N CYS A 279 8.22 -13.92 1.07
CA CYS A 279 6.94 -14.16 0.39
C CYS A 279 7.06 -14.73 -1.03
N TRP A 280 8.22 -14.69 -1.65
CA TRP A 280 8.48 -15.26 -2.99
C TRP A 280 9.10 -16.66 -2.96
N THR A 281 9.31 -17.26 -1.79
CA THR A 281 10.03 -18.54 -1.63
C THR A 281 9.49 -19.64 -2.55
N PHE A 282 8.17 -19.77 -2.68
CA PHE A 282 7.56 -20.80 -3.50
C PHE A 282 7.66 -20.56 -5.01
N SER A 283 7.91 -19.34 -5.42
CA SER A 283 8.08 -18.97 -6.83
C SER A 283 9.54 -18.78 -7.24
N GLN A 284 10.49 -18.79 -6.30
CA GLN A 284 11.90 -18.48 -6.56
C GLN A 284 12.50 -19.35 -7.68
N GLU A 285 12.30 -20.65 -7.60
CA GLU A 285 12.79 -21.57 -8.63
C GLU A 285 12.20 -21.27 -10.02
N THR A 286 10.90 -20.97 -10.07
CA THR A 286 10.24 -20.61 -11.33
C THR A 286 10.78 -19.30 -11.89
N ILE A 287 11.15 -18.34 -11.02
CA ILE A 287 11.80 -17.08 -11.42
C ILE A 287 13.18 -17.37 -12.04
N GLU A 288 13.99 -18.21 -11.40
CA GLU A 288 15.31 -18.60 -11.93
C GLU A 288 15.20 -19.27 -13.30
N HIS A 289 14.22 -20.14 -13.48
CA HIS A 289 13.93 -20.76 -14.77
C HIS A 289 13.45 -19.75 -15.83
N TYR A 290 12.62 -18.79 -15.43
CA TYR A 290 12.19 -17.72 -16.33
C TYR A 290 13.38 -16.89 -16.84
N GLU A 291 14.28 -16.49 -15.93
CA GLU A 291 15.49 -15.72 -16.24
C GLU A 291 16.42 -16.49 -17.19
N LEU A 292 16.60 -17.78 -16.92
CA LEU A 292 17.41 -18.66 -17.76
C LEU A 292 16.79 -18.80 -19.16
N SER A 293 15.51 -19.09 -19.26
CA SER A 293 14.80 -19.26 -20.54
C SER A 293 14.80 -17.96 -21.36
N PHE A 294 14.59 -16.81 -20.68
CA PHE A 294 14.65 -15.51 -21.35
C PHE A 294 16.07 -15.17 -21.85
N SER A 295 17.10 -15.44 -21.05
CA SER A 295 18.48 -15.23 -21.41
C SER A 295 18.91 -16.12 -22.60
N ASN A 296 18.44 -17.38 -22.59
CA ASN A 296 18.66 -18.31 -23.71
C ASN A 296 17.95 -17.86 -24.99
N LEU A 297 16.73 -17.35 -24.88
CA LEU A 297 16.02 -16.75 -26.03
C LEU A 297 16.80 -15.55 -26.59
N ALA A 298 17.25 -14.66 -25.72
CA ALA A 298 18.05 -13.49 -26.13
C ALA A 298 19.35 -13.91 -26.78
N HIS A 299 20.05 -14.91 -26.24
CA HIS A 299 21.26 -15.46 -26.85
C HIS A 299 20.98 -16.11 -28.21
N ASN A 300 19.92 -16.89 -28.31
CA ASN A 300 19.48 -17.47 -29.56
C ASN A 300 19.16 -16.39 -30.61
N ASN A 301 18.48 -15.32 -30.22
CA ASN A 301 18.18 -14.21 -31.11
C ASN A 301 19.44 -13.43 -31.55
N HIS A 302 20.40 -13.31 -30.65
CA HIS A 302 21.69 -12.72 -30.98
C HIS A 302 22.46 -13.53 -32.02
N ASP A 303 22.55 -14.85 -31.83
CA ASP A 303 23.32 -15.72 -32.68
C ASP A 303 22.63 -16.01 -34.05
N PHE A 304 21.33 -16.04 -34.08
CA PHE A 304 20.53 -16.42 -35.26
C PHE A 304 19.60 -15.32 -35.78
N GLY A 305 19.62 -14.15 -35.17
CA GLY A 305 18.81 -13.01 -35.62
C GLY A 305 19.28 -12.44 -36.96
N LEU A 306 20.53 -12.70 -37.34
CA LEU A 306 21.05 -12.42 -38.65
C LEU A 306 21.00 -13.71 -39.48
N PRO A 307 20.34 -13.72 -40.66
CA PRO A 307 20.27 -14.90 -41.48
C PRO A 307 21.65 -15.27 -42.00
N ILE A 308 22.07 -16.50 -41.78
CA ILE A 308 23.34 -17.01 -42.35
C ILE A 308 23.05 -17.34 -43.80
N MET A 309 23.76 -16.66 -44.68
CA MET A 309 23.71 -16.95 -46.10
C MET A 309 24.67 -18.09 -46.43
N TYR A 310 24.20 -19.08 -47.13
CA TYR A 310 25.07 -20.10 -47.73
C TYR A 310 25.10 -19.98 -49.24
N ILE A 311 26.27 -20.28 -49.81
CA ILE A 311 26.49 -20.32 -51.24
C ILE A 311 27.05 -21.68 -51.57
N LYS A 312 26.45 -22.37 -52.54
CA LYS A 312 26.86 -23.67 -53.02
C LYS A 312 27.14 -23.54 -54.55
N GLY A 313 28.24 -24.06 -55.04
CA GLY A 313 28.57 -24.09 -56.47
C GLY A 313 30.07 -24.15 -56.70
N GLU A 314 30.50 -24.49 -57.93
CA GLU A 314 31.91 -24.45 -58.36
C GLU A 314 32.38 -22.99 -58.38
N GLY A 315 33.44 -22.66 -57.63
CA GLY A 315 33.96 -21.30 -57.50
C GLY A 315 33.51 -20.56 -56.21
N SER A 316 32.88 -21.23 -55.27
CA SER A 316 32.54 -20.68 -53.95
C SER A 316 33.77 -20.26 -53.13
N ASP A 317 34.95 -20.80 -53.46
CA ASP A 317 36.24 -20.50 -52.81
C ASP A 317 36.78 -19.10 -53.15
N VAL A 318 36.16 -18.43 -54.15
CA VAL A 318 36.62 -17.11 -54.63
C VAL A 318 35.92 -15.95 -53.90
N ILE A 319 34.88 -16.24 -53.14
CA ILE A 319 34.18 -15.20 -52.42
C ILE A 319 34.82 -15.07 -51.03
N GLU A 320 35.78 -14.13 -50.91
CA GLU A 320 36.33 -13.78 -49.61
C GLU A 320 35.24 -13.13 -48.74
N SER A 321 35.23 -13.43 -47.44
CA SER A 321 34.27 -12.85 -46.43
C SER A 321 34.31 -11.31 -46.39
N LYS A 322 35.40 -10.70 -46.89
CA LYS A 322 35.57 -9.25 -47.04
C LYS A 322 34.65 -8.63 -48.09
N ASP A 323 34.23 -9.40 -49.08
CA ASP A 323 33.37 -8.92 -50.17
C ASP A 323 31.87 -8.92 -49.78
N MET A 324 31.53 -9.49 -48.60
CA MET A 324 30.17 -9.58 -48.06
C MET A 324 29.89 -8.54 -46.98
N SER A 325 30.29 -7.26 -47.22
CA SER A 325 29.91 -6.20 -46.30
C SER A 325 28.41 -5.91 -46.37
N TYR A 326 27.83 -5.48 -45.26
CA TYR A 326 26.41 -5.05 -45.16
C TYR A 326 26.00 -4.00 -46.21
N ALA A 327 26.94 -3.38 -46.86
CA ALA A 327 26.72 -2.33 -47.87
C ALA A 327 26.52 -2.88 -49.29
N SER A 328 26.96 -4.10 -49.62
CA SER A 328 26.79 -4.64 -50.97
C SER A 328 25.53 -5.50 -51.05
N LYS A 329 24.49 -4.95 -51.64
CA LYS A 329 23.20 -5.64 -51.86
C LYS A 329 23.21 -6.55 -53.10
N ILE A 330 24.34 -6.66 -53.79
CA ILE A 330 24.47 -7.39 -55.06
C ILE A 330 25.47 -8.53 -54.86
N MET A 331 25.00 -9.75 -55.12
CA MET A 331 25.80 -10.95 -55.10
C MET A 331 25.92 -11.51 -56.52
N PHE A 332 27.11 -11.86 -56.95
CA PHE A 332 27.35 -12.56 -58.21
C PHE A 332 27.48 -14.05 -57.89
N LEU A 333 26.62 -14.87 -58.48
CA LEU A 333 26.68 -16.31 -58.39
C LEU A 333 27.30 -16.89 -59.68
N PRO A 334 28.11 -17.95 -59.58
CA PRO A 334 28.51 -18.74 -60.76
C PRO A 334 27.30 -19.35 -61.43
N THR A 335 27.45 -19.78 -62.71
CA THR A 335 26.36 -20.25 -63.55
C THR A 335 25.56 -21.43 -62.93
N ASP A 336 26.20 -22.25 -62.06
CA ASP A 336 25.60 -23.38 -61.35
C ASP A 336 25.49 -23.11 -59.82
N GLY A 337 25.62 -21.85 -59.43
CA GLY A 337 25.58 -21.46 -58.01
C GLY A 337 24.19 -21.34 -57.47
N GLU A 338 23.99 -21.85 -56.26
CA GLU A 338 22.79 -21.71 -55.45
C GLU A 338 23.13 -20.89 -54.23
N ALA A 339 22.39 -19.82 -53.98
CA ALA A 339 22.48 -19.06 -52.73
C ALA A 339 21.15 -19.10 -51.99
N GLY A 340 21.24 -19.27 -50.72
CA GLY A 340 20.04 -19.31 -49.87
C GLY A 340 20.40 -18.84 -48.46
N PHE A 341 19.39 -18.63 -47.69
CA PHE A 341 19.55 -18.39 -46.27
C PHE A 341 19.25 -19.67 -45.49
N LEU A 342 20.15 -20.05 -44.58
CA LEU A 342 19.85 -21.07 -43.58
C LEU A 342 18.74 -20.55 -42.68
N LYS A 343 17.53 -21.07 -42.92
CA LYS A 343 16.42 -20.82 -42.03
C LYS A 343 16.50 -21.83 -40.89
N LYS A 344 16.74 -21.35 -39.69
CA LYS A 344 16.51 -22.17 -38.48
C LYS A 344 15.02 -22.34 -38.31
N GLU A 345 14.58 -23.52 -37.85
CA GLU A 345 13.22 -23.65 -37.36
C GLU A 345 12.98 -22.65 -36.26
N ASP A 346 11.91 -21.87 -36.41
CA ASP A 346 11.58 -20.78 -35.48
C ASP A 346 11.07 -21.35 -34.17
N ALA A 347 11.96 -21.48 -33.19
CA ALA A 347 11.63 -21.87 -31.83
C ALA A 347 11.01 -20.72 -31.01
N SER A 348 10.91 -19.51 -31.55
CA SER A 348 10.46 -18.32 -30.83
C SER A 348 9.07 -18.48 -30.23
N ASN A 349 8.17 -19.18 -30.93
CA ASN A 349 6.82 -19.43 -30.42
C ASN A 349 6.82 -20.40 -29.24
N ALA A 350 7.71 -21.40 -29.22
CA ALA A 350 7.84 -22.33 -28.11
C ALA A 350 8.40 -21.60 -26.86
N TYR A 351 9.45 -20.81 -27.03
CA TYR A 351 9.99 -19.99 -25.95
C TYR A 351 8.97 -18.98 -25.42
N LYS A 352 8.20 -18.35 -26.30
CA LYS A 352 7.16 -17.41 -25.85
C LYS A 352 6.09 -18.11 -25.03
N ALA A 353 5.62 -19.28 -25.49
CA ALA A 353 4.62 -20.04 -24.75
C ALA A 353 5.15 -20.54 -23.39
N GLU A 354 6.44 -20.92 -23.32
CA GLU A 354 7.12 -21.28 -22.08
C GLU A 354 7.22 -20.08 -21.13
N LEU A 355 7.70 -18.94 -21.58
CA LEU A 355 7.83 -17.72 -20.79
C LEU A 355 6.47 -17.23 -20.28
N ASP A 356 5.44 -17.24 -21.11
CA ASP A 356 4.07 -16.88 -20.68
C ASP A 356 3.56 -17.82 -19.57
N LYS A 357 3.88 -19.12 -19.64
CA LYS A 357 3.51 -20.10 -18.62
C LYS A 357 4.31 -19.96 -17.33
N LEU A 358 5.61 -19.71 -17.44
CA LEU A 358 6.46 -19.47 -16.28
C LEU A 358 6.01 -18.21 -15.56
N GLU A 359 5.73 -17.12 -16.28
CA GLU A 359 5.23 -15.88 -15.69
C GLU A 359 3.88 -16.10 -14.99
N GLU A 360 2.94 -16.78 -15.62
CA GLU A 360 1.66 -17.15 -14.99
C GLU A 360 1.88 -17.96 -13.71
N SER A 361 2.82 -18.91 -13.73
CA SER A 361 3.15 -19.76 -12.58
C SER A 361 3.78 -18.97 -11.44
N ILE A 362 4.66 -18.00 -11.73
CA ILE A 362 5.27 -17.09 -10.73
C ILE A 362 4.18 -16.38 -9.94
N TYR A 363 3.21 -15.76 -10.63
CA TYR A 363 2.13 -15.04 -9.98
C TYR A 363 1.20 -15.95 -9.19
N LYS A 364 0.86 -17.14 -9.72
CA LYS A 364 0.02 -18.12 -9.02
C LYS A 364 0.66 -18.69 -7.77
N GLN A 365 1.93 -19.09 -7.84
CA GLN A 365 2.65 -19.65 -6.70
C GLN A 365 2.93 -18.65 -5.59
N SER A 366 3.07 -17.38 -5.95
CA SER A 366 3.27 -16.29 -4.99
C SER A 366 1.97 -15.66 -4.49
N PHE A 367 0.78 -16.07 -4.98
CA PHE A 367 -0.50 -15.41 -4.70
C PHE A 367 -0.52 -13.91 -5.08
N ALA A 368 0.44 -13.46 -5.90
CA ALA A 368 0.44 -12.12 -6.44
C ALA A 368 -0.42 -12.05 -7.70
N VAL A 369 -1.13 -10.97 -7.91
CA VAL A 369 -1.97 -10.81 -9.10
C VAL A 369 -1.24 -9.98 -10.15
N LYS A 370 -1.10 -10.52 -11.36
CA LYS A 370 -0.62 -9.75 -12.51
C LYS A 370 -1.64 -8.67 -12.82
N THR A 371 -1.20 -7.42 -12.89
CA THR A 371 -2.09 -6.30 -13.24
C THR A 371 -2.64 -6.54 -14.64
N PRO A 372 -3.97 -6.62 -14.82
CA PRO A 372 -4.57 -6.87 -16.12
C PRO A 372 -4.31 -5.70 -17.07
N GLU A 373 -4.03 -6.01 -18.33
CA GLU A 373 -4.04 -5.03 -19.41
C GLU A 373 -5.51 -4.68 -19.73
N LEU A 374 -5.99 -3.58 -19.20
CA LEU A 374 -7.35 -3.08 -19.48
C LEU A 374 -7.39 -2.53 -20.91
N LYS A 375 -7.92 -3.31 -21.84
CA LYS A 375 -7.98 -2.91 -23.27
C LYS A 375 -9.09 -1.91 -23.59
N SER A 376 -10.11 -1.75 -22.77
CA SER A 376 -11.12 -0.67 -22.86
C SER A 376 -12.15 -0.76 -21.74
N GLY A 377 -12.58 0.40 -21.23
CA GLY A 377 -13.82 0.58 -20.49
C GLY A 377 -13.86 -0.10 -19.11
N ASP A 378 -14.82 0.30 -18.34
CA ASP A 378 -15.04 -0.11 -16.96
C ASP A 378 -15.07 -1.63 -16.77
N THR A 379 -14.01 -2.19 -16.19
CA THR A 379 -14.08 -3.56 -15.69
C THR A 379 -15.03 -3.56 -14.49
N PRO A 380 -16.12 -4.34 -14.52
CA PRO A 380 -17.03 -4.43 -13.39
C PRO A 380 -16.30 -4.77 -12.09
N GLY A 381 -16.63 -4.11 -10.99
CA GLY A 381 -15.97 -4.34 -9.69
C GLY A 381 -16.04 -5.79 -9.22
N VAL A 382 -17.07 -6.56 -9.64
CA VAL A 382 -17.18 -7.98 -9.40
C VAL A 382 -16.05 -8.77 -10.11
N ALA A 383 -15.73 -8.41 -11.37
CA ALA A 383 -14.65 -9.07 -12.11
C ALA A 383 -13.28 -8.77 -11.45
N LEU A 384 -13.06 -7.53 -10.98
CA LEU A 384 -11.87 -7.18 -10.22
C LEU A 384 -11.76 -8.01 -8.92
N LYS A 385 -12.84 -8.16 -8.16
CA LYS A 385 -12.85 -8.98 -6.94
C LYS A 385 -12.49 -10.44 -7.22
N ILE A 386 -12.99 -11.02 -8.29
CA ILE A 386 -12.65 -12.40 -8.70
C ILE A 386 -11.17 -12.49 -9.08
N MET A 387 -10.64 -11.51 -9.80
CA MET A 387 -9.23 -11.49 -10.21
C MET A 387 -8.26 -11.38 -9.03
N TYR A 388 -8.66 -10.67 -7.97
CA TYR A 388 -7.85 -10.51 -6.76
C TYR A 388 -8.18 -11.50 -5.64
N SER A 389 -9.05 -12.51 -5.87
CA SER A 389 -9.50 -13.46 -4.83
C SER A 389 -8.33 -14.17 -4.17
N ASP A 390 -7.39 -14.72 -4.94
CA ASP A 390 -6.24 -15.47 -4.42
C ASP A 390 -5.35 -14.62 -3.53
N ALA A 391 -5.07 -13.38 -3.96
CA ALA A 391 -4.27 -12.43 -3.17
C ALA A 391 -5.01 -11.99 -1.89
N PHE A 392 -6.33 -11.85 -1.98
CA PHE A 392 -7.15 -11.51 -0.82
C PHE A 392 -7.22 -12.65 0.21
N GLU A 393 -7.41 -13.88 -0.24
CA GLU A 393 -7.40 -15.07 0.62
C GLU A 393 -6.04 -15.24 1.31
N LYS A 394 -4.95 -15.03 0.58
CA LYS A 394 -3.61 -15.03 1.17
C LYS A 394 -3.46 -13.93 2.22
N ALA A 395 -3.92 -12.70 1.93
CA ALA A 395 -3.85 -11.58 2.87
C ALA A 395 -4.70 -11.81 4.13
N LEU A 396 -5.87 -12.45 4.00
CA LEU A 396 -6.69 -12.87 5.15
C LEU A 396 -5.97 -13.90 6.02
N ASN A 397 -5.34 -14.89 5.40
CA ASN A 397 -4.56 -15.89 6.13
C ASN A 397 -3.37 -15.23 6.85
N ASP A 398 -2.65 -14.36 6.15
CA ASP A 398 -1.56 -13.59 6.74
C ASP A 398 -2.04 -12.73 7.91
N ALA A 399 -3.19 -12.05 7.78
CA ALA A 399 -3.77 -11.26 8.85
C ALA A 399 -3.96 -12.08 10.14
N HIS A 400 -4.48 -13.30 10.02
CA HIS A 400 -4.62 -14.21 11.17
C HIS A 400 -3.27 -14.67 11.74
N GLU A 401 -2.27 -14.93 10.88
CA GLU A 401 -0.94 -15.33 11.34
C GLU A 401 -0.19 -14.19 12.05
N TYR A 402 -0.48 -12.94 11.68
CA TYR A 402 0.18 -11.76 12.27
C TYR A 402 -0.57 -11.17 13.46
N ASP A 403 -1.83 -11.58 13.71
CA ASP A 403 -2.69 -11.04 14.77
C ASP A 403 -2.02 -11.09 16.15
N GLY A 404 -1.46 -12.23 16.54
CA GLY A 404 -0.75 -12.36 17.81
C GLY A 404 0.53 -11.50 17.93
N CYS A 405 1.17 -11.15 16.82
CA CYS A 405 2.28 -10.21 16.81
C CYS A 405 1.77 -8.77 16.95
N LEU A 406 0.67 -8.44 16.28
CA LEU A 406 0.01 -7.15 16.40
C LEU A 406 -0.49 -6.89 17.82
N ASP A 407 -1.10 -7.89 18.47
CA ASP A 407 -1.46 -7.84 19.89
C ASP A 407 -0.27 -7.39 20.75
N LYS A 408 0.89 -7.99 20.52
CA LYS A 408 2.11 -7.65 21.27
C LYS A 408 2.62 -6.24 20.99
N VAL A 409 2.54 -5.78 19.72
CA VAL A 409 2.88 -4.39 19.35
C VAL A 409 1.96 -3.40 20.06
N ILE A 410 0.65 -3.70 20.09
CA ILE A 410 -0.36 -2.88 20.76
C ILE A 410 -0.12 -2.85 22.28
N ASP A 411 0.18 -4.00 22.91
CA ASP A 411 0.49 -4.06 24.34
C ASP A 411 1.72 -3.20 24.69
N ILE A 412 2.79 -3.29 23.91
CA ILE A 412 4.02 -2.49 24.10
C ILE A 412 3.70 -1.00 23.93
N PHE A 413 2.98 -0.65 22.88
CA PHE A 413 2.58 0.73 22.61
C PHE A 413 1.71 1.29 23.74
N ASN A 414 0.67 0.57 24.15
CA ASN A 414 -0.25 1.00 25.20
C ASN A 414 0.45 1.23 26.54
N PHE A 415 1.38 0.34 26.89
CA PHE A 415 2.19 0.51 28.08
C PHE A 415 3.08 1.75 27.98
N GLY A 416 3.91 1.83 26.95
CA GLY A 416 4.87 2.91 26.78
C GLY A 416 4.24 4.28 26.61
N TYR A 417 3.23 4.38 25.75
CA TYR A 417 2.48 5.62 25.55
C TYR A 417 1.64 5.99 26.80
N GLY A 418 1.09 5.00 27.47
CA GLY A 418 0.39 5.21 28.75
C GLY A 418 1.27 5.82 29.83
N VAL A 419 2.52 5.38 29.94
CA VAL A 419 3.52 5.98 30.83
C VAL A 419 3.82 7.44 30.43
N GLU A 420 3.97 7.70 29.12
CA GLU A 420 4.21 9.06 28.60
C GLU A 420 3.10 10.05 28.96
N ILE A 421 1.84 9.64 28.79
CA ILE A 421 0.68 10.51 29.08
C ILE A 421 0.19 10.44 30.52
N GLY A 422 0.81 9.62 31.37
CA GLY A 422 0.39 9.40 32.77
C GLY A 422 -0.97 8.74 32.92
N LYS A 423 -1.41 7.94 31.92
CA LYS A 423 -2.68 7.20 31.91
C LYS A 423 -2.43 5.72 31.61
N GLN A 424 -3.15 4.86 32.31
CA GLN A 424 -3.15 3.45 31.96
C GLN A 424 -4.10 3.19 30.78
N LEU A 425 -3.54 2.73 29.66
CA LEU A 425 -4.29 2.31 28.47
C LEU A 425 -4.51 0.80 28.54
N ASP A 426 -5.60 0.39 29.17
CA ASP A 426 -5.92 -1.04 29.38
C ASP A 426 -6.99 -1.49 28.39
N PHE A 427 -6.56 -2.12 27.29
CA PHE A 427 -7.47 -2.65 26.27
C PHE A 427 -8.23 -3.88 26.72
N LYS A 428 -7.65 -4.72 27.58
CA LYS A 428 -8.28 -5.98 28.02
C LYS A 428 -9.53 -5.73 28.82
N ASN A 429 -9.54 -4.65 29.61
CA ASN A 429 -10.71 -4.26 30.43
C ASN A 429 -11.63 -3.27 29.72
N THR A 430 -11.23 -2.67 28.59
CA THR A 430 -12.02 -1.65 27.89
C THR A 430 -12.77 -2.17 26.67
N ALA A 431 -12.71 -3.49 26.39
CA ALA A 431 -13.40 -4.13 25.26
C ALA A 431 -13.07 -3.49 23.89
N ILE A 432 -11.85 -3.00 23.72
CA ILE A 432 -11.33 -2.53 22.43
C ILE A 432 -10.79 -3.74 21.69
N ARG A 433 -11.26 -3.92 20.46
CA ARG A 433 -10.78 -4.94 19.52
C ARG A 433 -10.05 -4.28 18.38
N HIS A 434 -9.12 -5.01 17.82
CA HIS A 434 -8.43 -4.62 16.59
C HIS A 434 -8.57 -5.74 15.57
N TYR A 435 -8.41 -5.39 14.32
CA TYR A 435 -8.32 -6.33 13.21
C TYR A 435 -7.60 -5.70 12.02
N ILE A 436 -6.95 -6.55 11.25
CA ILE A 436 -6.29 -6.18 10.00
C ILE A 436 -7.32 -6.40 8.89
N GLU A 437 -7.70 -5.33 8.20
CA GLU A 437 -8.59 -5.40 7.04
C GLU A 437 -7.74 -5.41 5.76
N PRO A 438 -7.64 -6.55 5.04
CA PRO A 438 -6.87 -6.60 3.81
C PRO A 438 -7.37 -5.63 2.76
N TYR A 439 -6.43 -4.94 2.09
CA TYR A 439 -6.76 -4.01 1.03
C TYR A 439 -7.13 -4.73 -0.27
N ILE A 440 -8.25 -4.32 -0.85
CA ILE A 440 -8.67 -4.73 -2.20
C ILE A 440 -8.86 -3.48 -3.04
N HIS A 441 -8.40 -3.55 -4.28
CA HIS A 441 -8.68 -2.47 -5.22
C HIS A 441 -10.19 -2.46 -5.54
N LEU A 442 -10.90 -1.48 -5.00
CA LEU A 442 -12.35 -1.32 -5.18
C LEU A 442 -12.63 -0.23 -6.21
N ASN A 443 -13.65 -0.45 -7.04
CA ASN A 443 -14.21 0.64 -7.83
C ASN A 443 -14.96 1.60 -6.89
N VAL A 444 -14.39 2.77 -6.67
CA VAL A 444 -14.91 3.78 -5.72
C VAL A 444 -16.35 4.21 -6.10
N SER A 445 -16.65 4.29 -7.40
CA SER A 445 -18.00 4.64 -7.86
C SER A 445 -19.04 3.58 -7.47
N GLU A 446 -18.69 2.30 -7.68
CA GLU A 446 -19.55 1.17 -7.30
C GLU A 446 -19.69 1.08 -5.76
N LEU A 447 -18.61 1.28 -5.02
CA LEU A 447 -18.65 1.32 -3.56
C LEU A 447 -19.60 2.42 -3.07
N THR A 448 -19.48 3.62 -3.61
CA THR A 448 -20.35 4.76 -3.24
C THR A 448 -21.82 4.47 -3.53
N GLN A 449 -22.12 3.88 -4.69
CA GLN A 449 -23.49 3.49 -5.05
C GLN A 449 -24.05 2.42 -4.10
N ASN A 450 -23.24 1.39 -3.77
CA ASN A 450 -23.64 0.32 -2.87
C ASN A 450 -23.87 0.84 -1.45
N LEU A 451 -23.00 1.70 -0.93
CA LEU A 451 -23.16 2.34 0.38
C LEU A 451 -24.43 3.22 0.40
N ASN A 452 -24.66 4.02 -0.64
CA ASN A 452 -25.87 4.82 -0.74
C ASN A 452 -27.14 3.95 -0.76
N THR A 453 -27.13 2.88 -1.54
CA THR A 453 -28.25 1.92 -1.60
C THR A 453 -28.48 1.25 -0.25
N ALA A 454 -27.43 0.84 0.46
CA ALA A 454 -27.52 0.23 1.79
C ALA A 454 -28.07 1.21 2.84
N VAL A 455 -27.69 2.49 2.78
CA VAL A 455 -28.22 3.54 3.65
C VAL A 455 -29.69 3.83 3.35
N LEU A 456 -30.06 3.94 2.07
CA LEU A 456 -31.46 4.15 1.68
C LEU A 456 -32.36 2.98 2.03
N GLY A 457 -31.82 1.75 1.94
CA GLY A 457 -32.52 0.52 2.36
C GLY A 457 -32.60 0.32 3.87
N GLY A 458 -31.97 1.17 4.67
CA GLY A 458 -31.97 1.07 6.15
C GLY A 458 -31.07 -0.05 6.70
N PHE A 459 -30.21 -0.64 5.88
CA PHE A 459 -29.30 -1.72 6.28
C PHE A 459 -27.99 -1.20 6.89
N LEU A 460 -27.64 0.06 6.60
CA LEU A 460 -26.40 0.67 7.06
C LEU A 460 -26.67 2.07 7.62
N SER A 461 -25.98 2.47 8.69
CA SER A 461 -26.05 3.83 9.20
C SER A 461 -25.29 4.80 8.28
N ARG A 462 -25.73 6.06 8.24
CA ARG A 462 -25.02 7.11 7.48
C ARG A 462 -23.61 7.35 7.98
N GLN A 463 -23.41 7.20 9.30
CA GLN A 463 -22.09 7.30 9.92
C GLN A 463 -21.15 6.23 9.38
N THR A 464 -21.54 4.95 9.46
CA THR A 464 -20.73 3.83 8.95
C THR A 464 -20.47 3.95 7.45
N ALA A 465 -21.46 4.43 6.68
CA ALA A 465 -21.27 4.66 5.24
C ALA A 465 -20.24 5.75 4.95
N SER A 466 -20.24 6.84 5.73
CA SER A 466 -19.25 7.91 5.63
C SER A 466 -17.84 7.42 5.98
N GLU A 467 -17.71 6.66 7.07
CA GLU A 467 -16.42 6.13 7.54
C GLU A 467 -15.81 5.09 6.58
N LYS A 468 -16.64 4.39 5.78
CA LYS A 468 -16.19 3.38 4.80
C LYS A 468 -15.79 3.94 3.43
N LEU A 469 -15.91 5.23 3.20
CA LEU A 469 -15.45 5.84 1.96
C LEU A 469 -13.92 6.02 1.98
N PRO A 470 -13.19 5.68 0.89
CA PRO A 470 -11.72 5.69 0.87
C PRO A 470 -11.08 7.08 1.08
N TYR A 471 -11.86 8.14 0.91
CA TYR A 471 -11.44 9.53 1.10
C TYR A 471 -12.05 10.19 2.35
N SER A 472 -12.69 9.38 3.20
CA SER A 472 -13.22 9.85 4.47
C SER A 472 -12.08 10.10 5.46
N THR A 473 -12.11 11.27 6.10
CA THR A 473 -11.15 11.59 7.15
C THR A 473 -11.62 11.06 8.51
N PRO A 474 -10.71 10.75 9.43
CA PRO A 474 -11.10 10.49 10.82
C PRO A 474 -11.96 11.64 11.33
N GLN A 475 -13.12 11.36 11.94
CA GLN A 475 -14.10 12.35 12.41
C GLN A 475 -14.92 13.04 11.29
N GLU A 476 -14.92 12.50 10.06
CA GLU A 476 -15.72 13.04 8.96
C GLU A 476 -17.21 13.12 9.31
N TRP A 477 -17.72 12.14 10.05
CA TRP A 477 -19.11 12.15 10.50
C TRP A 477 -19.41 13.31 11.45
N ASP A 478 -18.53 13.59 12.38
CA ASP A 478 -18.70 14.70 13.34
C ASP A 478 -18.67 16.04 12.61
N ARG A 479 -17.78 16.16 11.60
CA ARG A 479 -17.70 17.32 10.72
C ARG A 479 -18.99 17.50 9.92
N ILE A 480 -19.52 16.44 9.32
CA ILE A 480 -20.80 16.47 8.60
C ILE A 480 -21.96 16.90 9.53
N GLN A 481 -21.97 16.43 10.78
CA GLN A 481 -22.99 16.85 11.76
C GLN A 481 -22.84 18.32 12.12
N GLN A 482 -21.63 18.80 12.29
CA GLN A 482 -21.37 20.20 12.60
C GLN A 482 -21.74 21.11 11.42
N GLU A 483 -21.37 20.76 10.20
CA GLU A 483 -21.75 21.47 8.97
C GLU A 483 -23.28 21.55 8.83
N LYS A 484 -24.01 20.46 9.07
CA LYS A 484 -25.50 20.45 9.06
C LYS A 484 -26.09 21.31 10.14
N HIS A 485 -25.51 21.30 11.34
CA HIS A 485 -25.94 22.16 12.42
C HIS A 485 -25.76 23.64 12.05
N ASP A 486 -24.61 23.99 11.49
CA ASP A 486 -24.30 25.35 11.06
C ASP A 486 -25.19 25.80 9.91
N GLU A 487 -25.50 24.92 8.95
CA GLU A 487 -26.48 25.18 7.89
C GLU A 487 -27.89 25.41 8.45
N GLN A 488 -28.33 24.62 9.41
CA GLN A 488 -29.63 24.79 10.07
C GLN A 488 -29.69 26.11 10.85
N MET A 489 -28.64 26.46 11.57
CA MET A 489 -28.55 27.74 12.27
C MET A 489 -28.57 28.92 11.31
N HIS A 490 -27.86 28.80 10.18
CA HIS A 490 -27.86 29.83 9.14
C HIS A 490 -29.25 29.97 8.48
N GLN A 491 -29.94 28.86 8.24
CA GLN A 491 -31.33 28.91 7.71
C GLN A 491 -32.29 29.55 8.71
N LEU A 492 -32.18 29.25 10.01
CA LEU A 492 -32.99 29.90 11.05
C LEU A 492 -32.72 31.41 11.12
N LEU A 493 -31.48 31.85 11.03
CA LEU A 493 -31.12 33.27 11.00
C LEU A 493 -31.71 33.99 9.77
N ILE A 494 -31.68 33.34 8.61
CA ILE A 494 -32.32 33.90 7.39
C ILE A 494 -33.83 33.98 7.57
N GLU A 495 -34.46 33.00 8.20
CA GLU A 495 -35.91 32.99 8.44
C GLU A 495 -36.29 34.04 9.48
N ASP A 496 -35.53 34.23 10.55
CA ASP A 496 -35.72 35.30 11.52
C ASP A 496 -35.60 36.70 10.87
N GLN A 497 -34.56 36.93 10.06
CA GLN A 497 -34.40 38.16 9.31
C GLN A 497 -35.59 38.42 8.34
N ARG A 498 -36.10 37.35 7.74
CA ARG A 498 -37.26 37.44 6.86
C ARG A 498 -38.53 37.81 7.59
N ILE A 499 -38.71 37.26 8.80
CA ILE A 499 -39.83 37.62 9.69
C ILE A 499 -39.67 39.06 10.19
N GLU A 500 -38.47 39.51 10.50
CA GLU A 500 -38.18 40.86 10.96
C GLU A 500 -38.50 41.89 9.84
N ILE A 501 -38.04 41.64 8.61
CA ILE A 501 -38.40 42.49 7.44
C ILE A 501 -39.91 42.47 7.17
N GLN A 502 -40.57 41.32 7.31
CA GLN A 502 -42.05 41.26 7.13
C GLN A 502 -42.78 42.05 8.22
N ASN A 503 -42.30 42.03 9.44
CA ASN A 503 -42.87 42.80 10.55
C ASN A 503 -42.61 44.30 10.35
N GLU A 504 -41.42 44.71 9.91
CA GLU A 504 -41.13 46.11 9.55
C GLU A 504 -42.07 46.63 8.45
N HIS A 505 -42.20 45.86 7.36
CA HIS A 505 -43.15 46.20 6.29
C HIS A 505 -44.62 46.23 6.76
N ALA A 506 -45.00 45.34 7.66
CA ALA A 506 -46.35 45.33 8.25
C ALA A 506 -46.59 46.59 9.11
N VAL A 507 -45.60 47.03 9.87
CA VAL A 507 -45.65 48.24 10.67
C VAL A 507 -45.71 49.49 9.76
N GLU A 508 -44.83 49.55 8.74
CA GLU A 508 -44.86 50.64 7.73
C GLU A 508 -46.21 50.74 7.03
N MET A 509 -46.78 49.62 6.59
CA MET A 509 -48.12 49.60 5.98
C MET A 509 -49.21 50.03 6.97
N GLN A 510 -49.07 49.70 8.25
CA GLN A 510 -50.02 50.11 9.28
C GLN A 510 -49.92 51.60 9.59
N GLU A 511 -48.72 52.17 9.57
CA GLU A 511 -48.49 53.60 9.68
C GLU A 511 -49.01 54.34 8.46
N GLU A 512 -48.73 53.90 7.23
CA GLU A 512 -49.32 54.49 5.98
C GLU A 512 -50.84 54.43 6.01
N LEU A 513 -51.44 53.31 6.42
CA LEU A 513 -52.90 53.19 6.55
C LEU A 513 -53.47 54.14 7.60
N SER A 514 -52.75 54.33 8.72
CA SER A 514 -53.15 55.29 9.75
C SER A 514 -53.03 56.74 9.30
N GLU A 515 -52.03 57.10 8.50
CA GLU A 515 -51.89 58.42 7.87
C GLU A 515 -53.00 58.68 6.87
N ILE A 516 -53.29 57.70 5.98
CA ILE A 516 -54.38 57.80 5.01
C ILE A 516 -55.74 57.94 5.72
N GLN A 517 -55.98 57.22 6.82
CA GLN A 517 -57.21 57.37 7.61
C GLN A 517 -57.28 58.74 8.31
N THR A 518 -56.15 59.29 8.77
CA THR A 518 -56.09 60.63 9.37
C THR A 518 -56.31 61.71 8.30
N GLU A 519 -55.73 61.55 7.11
CA GLU A 519 -55.97 62.47 6.00
C GLU A 519 -57.42 62.44 5.55
N GLN A 520 -58.03 61.24 5.42
CA GLN A 520 -59.48 61.11 5.10
C GLN A 520 -60.36 61.70 6.20
N GLN A 521 -60.00 61.54 7.48
CA GLN A 521 -60.73 62.20 8.57
C GLN A 521 -60.62 63.74 8.51
N VAL A 522 -59.43 64.26 8.17
CA VAL A 522 -59.16 65.68 8.02
C VAL A 522 -59.91 66.23 6.82
N GLU A 523 -59.97 65.46 5.70
CA GLU A 523 -60.76 65.83 4.50
C GLU A 523 -62.27 65.79 4.79
N VAL A 524 -62.80 64.83 5.51
CA VAL A 524 -64.17 64.76 5.96
C VAL A 524 -64.51 65.92 6.93
N ILE A 525 -63.63 66.30 7.82
CA ILE A 525 -63.82 67.45 8.71
C ILE A 525 -63.76 68.76 7.91
N LYS A 526 -62.90 68.90 6.93
CA LYS A 526 -62.88 70.06 6.01
C LYS A 526 -64.18 70.13 5.20
N ALA A 527 -64.64 68.99 4.63
CA ALA A 527 -65.90 68.96 3.90
C ALA A 527 -67.10 69.24 4.81
N GLN A 528 -67.09 68.84 6.06
CA GLN A 528 -68.15 69.22 7.01
C GLN A 528 -68.05 70.68 7.42
N ASN A 529 -66.86 71.26 7.58
CA ASN A 529 -66.70 72.69 7.84
C ASN A 529 -67.09 73.55 6.62
N ASP A 530 -66.78 73.12 5.38
CA ASP A 530 -67.17 73.75 4.15
C ASP A 530 -68.71 73.65 3.88
N ALA A 531 -69.36 72.54 4.32
CA ALA A 531 -70.77 72.36 4.30
C ALA A 531 -71.53 73.28 5.32
N GLN A 532 -70.93 73.53 6.50
CA GLN A 532 -71.47 74.48 7.51
C GLN A 532 -71.28 75.93 7.08
N ASN A 533 -70.34 76.26 6.24
CA ASN A 533 -70.16 77.63 5.72
C ASN A 533 -70.99 77.92 4.48
N GLN A 534 -71.57 76.89 3.83
CA GLN A 534 -72.47 77.06 2.65
C GLN A 534 -73.97 77.15 2.98
N ASP A 535 -74.38 76.92 4.24
CA ASP A 535 -75.77 77.03 4.68
C ASP A 535 -76.18 78.46 5.02
N SER A 536 -75.38 79.48 4.65
CA SER A 536 -75.74 80.87 4.84
C SER A 536 -75.63 81.75 3.58
N GLU A 537 -75.96 81.26 2.39
CA GLU A 537 -76.32 82.13 1.27
C GLU A 537 -77.02 81.34 0.16
N LYS A 538 -78.38 81.67 -0.01
CA LYS A 538 -79.17 81.55 -1.26
C LYS A 538 -79.64 80.18 -1.68
N ASP A 539 -80.87 79.91 -1.40
CA ASP A 539 -82.04 80.13 -2.25
C ASP A 539 -81.73 80.53 -3.69
N ASP A 540 -82.32 79.80 -4.52
CA ASP A 540 -82.72 80.04 -5.93
C ASP A 540 -82.08 79.24 -7.06
N GLU A 541 -83.08 78.73 -7.80
CA GLU A 541 -83.09 78.25 -9.18
C GLU A 541 -82.63 76.79 -9.47
N GLN A 542 -83.60 75.93 -9.35
CA GLN A 542 -84.45 75.34 -10.43
C GLN A 542 -83.77 74.95 -11.76
N LYS A 543 -83.96 73.65 -11.96
CA LYS A 543 -84.28 73.05 -13.30
C LYS A 543 -83.13 72.69 -14.24
N ALA A 544 -83.07 71.45 -14.47
CA ALA A 544 -83.41 70.86 -15.78
C ALA A 544 -82.41 69.85 -16.33
N LYS A 545 -82.93 68.70 -16.54
CA LYS A 545 -82.76 67.75 -17.66
C LYS A 545 -81.53 66.83 -17.64
N VAL A 546 -81.80 65.57 -17.27
CA VAL A 546 -82.26 64.49 -18.18
C VAL A 546 -81.13 63.98 -19.11
N SER A 547 -80.80 62.80 -18.88
CA SER A 547 -80.81 61.69 -19.82
C SER A 547 -79.46 61.07 -20.26
N LYS A 548 -79.53 59.83 -20.17
CA LYS A 548 -79.00 58.75 -21.05
C LYS A 548 -77.50 58.45 -20.94
N LYS A 549 -77.14 57.29 -20.87
CA LYS A 549 -77.46 55.93 -21.23
C LYS A 549 -76.20 55.09 -21.00
N LYS A 550 -76.32 53.98 -20.29
CA LYS A 550 -76.13 52.61 -20.74
C LYS A 550 -74.72 52.11 -21.14
N LYS A 551 -74.47 50.98 -20.59
CA LYS A 551 -73.67 49.81 -21.03
C LYS A 551 -72.17 49.95 -20.78
N GLY A 552 -71.52 49.02 -20.17
CA GLY A 552 -71.63 47.59 -19.99
C GLY A 552 -70.24 47.02 -20.18
N SER A 553 -69.85 46.20 -19.33
CA SER A 553 -69.33 44.89 -19.66
C SER A 553 -68.30 44.45 -18.60
N VAL A 554 -68.60 43.40 -17.96
CA VAL A 554 -67.83 42.22 -17.55
C VAL A 554 -66.35 42.31 -17.88
N ALA A 555 -65.52 42.25 -16.87
CA ALA A 555 -64.14 41.85 -17.00
C ALA A 555 -63.82 40.69 -16.04
N THR A 556 -63.48 39.60 -16.64
CA THR A 556 -63.05 38.34 -16.12
C THR A 556 -61.77 38.47 -15.29
N GLY A 557 -61.79 37.81 -14.15
CA GLY A 557 -60.65 37.69 -13.30
C GLY A 557 -59.47 36.92 -13.95
N ARG A 558 -58.31 37.46 -13.80
CA ARG A 558 -57.05 36.74 -13.99
C ARG A 558 -56.43 36.51 -12.62
N LYS A 559 -56.24 35.22 -12.30
CA LYS A 559 -55.39 34.78 -11.17
C LYS A 559 -53.96 35.23 -11.43
N PRO A 560 -53.21 35.66 -10.39
CA PRO A 560 -51.79 35.93 -10.54
C PRO A 560 -51.04 34.63 -10.68
N GLY A 561 -50.22 34.53 -11.74
CA GLY A 561 -49.32 33.43 -11.97
C GLY A 561 -48.17 33.44 -10.96
N ARG A 562 -47.80 32.28 -10.50
CA ARG A 562 -46.58 32.03 -9.70
C ARG A 562 -45.37 32.56 -10.47
N PRO A 563 -44.41 33.21 -9.81
CA PRO A 563 -43.15 33.55 -10.45
C PRO A 563 -42.34 32.27 -10.65
N ASN A 564 -41.86 32.04 -11.84
CA ASN A 564 -40.89 31.04 -12.20
C ASN A 564 -39.56 31.37 -11.48
N LEU A 565 -39.16 30.49 -10.57
CA LEU A 565 -37.93 30.57 -9.79
C LEU A 565 -36.70 29.97 -10.52
N PHE A 566 -36.70 30.00 -11.83
CA PHE A 566 -35.54 29.69 -12.65
C PHE A 566 -35.32 30.82 -13.64
N ASN A 567 -34.65 31.84 -13.12
CA ASN A 567 -33.99 32.76 -14.01
C ASN A 567 -32.48 32.54 -13.88
N THR A 568 -32.06 31.98 -14.85
CA THR A 568 -30.75 31.68 -15.33
C THR A 568 -29.82 32.85 -15.30
N ASP A 569 -28.75 32.65 -14.56
CA ASP A 569 -27.40 32.53 -15.02
C ASP A 569 -26.92 33.48 -16.08
N LYS A 570 -25.95 34.15 -15.62
CA LYS A 570 -24.98 34.94 -16.38
C LYS A 570 -24.02 34.11 -17.26
N TRP A 571 -24.25 32.81 -17.41
CA TRP A 571 -23.39 31.93 -18.21
C TRP A 571 -24.26 31.19 -19.23
N GLY A 572 -24.89 31.99 -20.09
CA GLY A 572 -25.64 31.44 -21.20
C GLY A 572 -24.75 30.64 -22.13
N ASN A 573 -24.98 29.37 -22.18
CA ASN A 573 -24.98 28.54 -23.38
C ASN A 573 -25.32 27.12 -22.97
N ARG A 574 -26.56 26.73 -23.09
CA ARG A 574 -26.91 25.31 -23.22
C ARG A 574 -26.56 24.89 -24.65
N PRO A 575 -25.86 23.77 -24.83
CA PRO A 575 -25.72 23.19 -26.16
C PRO A 575 -27.09 22.75 -26.66
N ASN A 576 -27.38 23.12 -27.88
CA ASN A 576 -28.60 22.81 -28.60
C ASN A 576 -28.66 21.29 -28.81
N GLU A 577 -29.75 20.63 -28.46
CA GLU A 577 -29.99 19.18 -28.58
C GLU A 577 -29.84 18.63 -30.01
N ASN A 578 -29.63 19.47 -30.99
CA ASN A 578 -29.46 19.07 -32.39
C ASN A 578 -28.02 18.72 -32.80
N ASN A 579 -27.02 18.89 -31.92
CA ASN A 579 -25.62 18.56 -32.24
C ASN A 579 -25.19 17.14 -31.84
N TRP A 580 -26.09 16.32 -31.29
CA TRP A 580 -25.75 14.94 -30.90
C TRP A 580 -25.96 13.91 -32.03
N LYS A 581 -26.55 14.29 -33.12
CA LYS A 581 -26.80 13.39 -34.27
C LYS A 581 -25.63 13.32 -35.26
N ASP A 582 -24.76 14.32 -35.27
CA ASP A 582 -23.67 14.38 -36.23
C ASP A 582 -22.33 13.82 -35.72
N TYR A 583 -22.24 13.43 -34.42
CA TYR A 583 -21.03 12.89 -33.85
C TYR A 583 -20.86 11.36 -33.99
N ASN A 584 -21.95 10.66 -34.35
CA ASN A 584 -21.94 9.20 -34.51
C ASN A 584 -21.90 8.72 -35.98
N ALA A 585 -21.65 9.63 -36.94
CA ALA A 585 -21.63 9.26 -38.36
C ALA A 585 -20.20 9.28 -38.98
N SER A 586 -19.14 9.50 -38.19
CA SER A 586 -17.76 9.57 -38.72
C SER A 586 -16.71 8.94 -37.81
N HIS A 587 -17.00 7.79 -37.23
CA HIS A 587 -15.94 6.86 -36.75
C HIS A 587 -16.50 5.45 -36.75
#